data_a6deb41a8754880f795a6254f81cf03b
#
_entry.id   a6deb41a8754880f795a6254f81cf03b
#
_cell.length_a   1.000
_cell.length_b   1.000
_cell.length_c   1.000
_cell.angle_alpha   90.00
_cell.angle_beta   90.00
_cell.angle_gamma   90.00
#
_symmetry.space_group_name_H-M   'P 1'
#
loop_
_entity.id
_entity.type
_entity.pdbx_description
1 polymer ?
#
loop_
_entity_poly.entity_id
_entity_poly.type
_entity_poly.pdbx_seq_one_letter_code
_entity_poly.pdbx_strand_id
1 'polypeptide(L)'
;MKKIIVVGGGIAGLAAAYRIQKEISEGAQLECTLLEGGDRFGGKIATERSDGFVIERGPDSFISQKPAAIQLCQQLGIGDHLVGTNPGAPSTYVYTGGKLVTMPDGLSLMIPTKFLPFAFTPLFSLTGKIRMALDLLIPRKADDSDESLASFVRRRMGEE
;
A
#
# COMPACT_ATOMS: atom_id res chain seq x y z
N MET A 1 25.86 -27.25 8.67
CA MET A 1 25.36 -26.14 7.89
C MET A 1 23.86 -26.34 7.68
N LYS A 2 23.02 -25.34 8.03
CA LYS A 2 21.56 -25.44 7.84
C LYS A 2 21.21 -24.91 6.45
N LYS A 3 20.33 -25.63 5.74
CA LYS A 3 19.82 -25.17 4.42
C LYS A 3 18.49 -24.49 4.58
N ILE A 4 18.35 -23.31 3.97
CA ILE A 4 17.13 -22.50 3.95
C ILE A 4 16.71 -22.33 2.49
N ILE A 5 15.45 -22.65 2.21
CA ILE A 5 14.86 -22.42 0.88
C ILE A 5 13.82 -21.33 1.01
N VAL A 6 13.96 -20.27 0.22
CA VAL A 6 12.99 -19.18 0.09
C VAL A 6 12.23 -19.41 -1.21
N VAL A 7 10.92 -19.50 -1.14
CA VAL A 7 10.06 -19.71 -2.32
C VAL A 7 9.32 -18.42 -2.68
N GLY A 8 9.54 -17.96 -3.91
CA GLY A 8 9.00 -16.73 -4.46
C GLY A 8 9.99 -15.57 -4.43
N GLY A 9 10.30 -15.03 -5.61
CA GLY A 9 11.23 -13.91 -5.83
C GLY A 9 10.56 -12.53 -5.84
N GLY A 10 9.40 -12.38 -5.19
CA GLY A 10 8.83 -11.06 -4.91
C GLY A 10 9.59 -10.32 -3.82
N ILE A 11 9.17 -9.08 -3.49
CA ILE A 11 9.87 -8.23 -2.52
C ILE A 11 10.09 -8.90 -1.15
N ALA A 12 9.12 -9.68 -0.68
CA ALA A 12 9.23 -10.38 0.61
C ALA A 12 10.30 -11.48 0.58
N GLY A 13 10.31 -12.30 -0.49
CA GLY A 13 11.30 -13.35 -0.67
C GLY A 13 12.70 -12.82 -0.88
N LEU A 14 12.85 -11.77 -1.70
CA LEU A 14 14.13 -11.09 -1.92
C LEU A 14 14.66 -10.47 -0.63
N ALA A 15 13.82 -9.79 0.17
CA ALA A 15 14.20 -9.20 1.45
C ALA A 15 14.62 -10.29 2.46
N ALA A 16 13.91 -11.42 2.50
CA ALA A 16 14.28 -12.56 3.34
C ALA A 16 15.61 -13.17 2.92
N ALA A 17 15.81 -13.42 1.62
CA ALA A 17 17.07 -13.95 1.09
C ALA A 17 18.24 -13.00 1.36
N TYR A 18 18.04 -11.69 1.17
CA TYR A 18 19.05 -10.67 1.50
C TYR A 18 19.44 -10.71 2.98
N ARG A 19 18.45 -10.78 3.88
CA ARG A 19 18.73 -10.89 5.33
C ARG A 19 19.51 -12.14 5.66
N ILE A 20 19.16 -13.30 5.09
CA ILE A 20 19.88 -14.56 5.30
C ILE A 20 21.31 -14.45 4.75
N GLN A 21 21.47 -13.87 3.56
CA GLN A 21 22.80 -13.69 2.96
C GLN A 21 23.70 -12.79 3.80
N LYS A 22 23.13 -11.76 4.43
CA LYS A 22 23.85 -10.91 5.37
C LYS A 22 24.34 -11.71 6.60
N GLU A 23 23.47 -12.52 7.21
CA GLU A 23 23.87 -13.41 8.31
C GLU A 23 25.00 -14.38 7.90
N ILE A 24 24.94 -14.90 6.67
CA ILE A 24 25.99 -15.76 6.12
C ILE A 24 27.32 -14.98 6.02
N SER A 25 27.27 -13.75 5.53
CA SER A 25 28.47 -12.90 5.42
C SER A 25 29.07 -12.52 6.78
N GLU A 26 28.25 -12.52 7.83
CA GLU A 26 28.63 -12.29 9.22
C GLU A 26 29.09 -13.58 9.94
N GLY A 27 29.17 -14.71 9.22
CA GLY A 27 29.76 -15.97 9.72
C GLY A 27 28.73 -17.02 10.09
N ALA A 28 27.44 -16.84 9.84
CA ALA A 28 26.43 -17.86 10.11
C ALA A 28 26.62 -19.09 9.19
N GLN A 29 26.54 -20.28 9.78
CA GLN A 29 26.68 -21.58 9.06
C GLN A 29 25.36 -21.95 8.35
N LEU A 30 24.96 -21.12 7.37
CA LEU A 30 23.73 -21.24 6.60
C LEU A 30 24.03 -21.34 5.10
N GLU A 31 23.14 -21.99 4.38
CA GLU A 31 23.05 -21.98 2.92
C GLU A 31 21.66 -21.51 2.54
N CYS A 32 21.55 -20.55 1.60
CA CYS A 32 20.28 -20.01 1.15
C CYS A 32 20.07 -20.28 -0.34
N THR A 33 18.91 -20.83 -0.68
CA THR A 33 18.46 -20.99 -2.06
C THR A 33 17.15 -20.25 -2.23
N LEU A 34 17.09 -19.31 -3.21
CA LEU A 34 15.87 -18.63 -3.59
C LEU A 34 15.32 -19.26 -4.87
N LEU A 35 14.07 -19.70 -4.82
CA LEU A 35 13.34 -20.29 -5.96
C LEU A 35 12.27 -19.30 -6.44
N GLU A 36 12.26 -19.05 -7.75
CA GLU A 36 11.23 -18.27 -8.44
C GLU A 36 10.63 -19.12 -9.57
N GLY A 37 9.30 -19.14 -9.66
CA GLY A 37 8.58 -19.91 -10.68
C GLY A 37 8.37 -19.16 -12.00
N GLY A 38 8.58 -17.86 -12.01
CA GLY A 38 8.48 -17.00 -13.20
C GLY A 38 9.84 -16.77 -13.86
N ASP A 39 9.83 -15.96 -14.89
CA ASP A 39 11.00 -15.59 -15.71
C ASP A 39 11.79 -14.41 -15.14
N ARG A 40 11.27 -13.75 -14.08
CA ARG A 40 11.90 -12.59 -13.44
C ARG A 40 11.65 -12.53 -11.94
N PHE A 41 12.54 -11.87 -11.24
CA PHE A 41 12.34 -11.45 -9.86
C PHE A 41 11.50 -10.15 -9.76
N GLY A 42 11.02 -9.82 -8.57
CA GLY A 42 10.23 -8.62 -8.30
C GLY A 42 8.74 -8.89 -8.09
N GLY A 43 8.22 -10.02 -8.59
CA GLY A 43 6.81 -10.39 -8.42
C GLY A 43 5.86 -9.33 -8.96
N LYS A 44 5.01 -8.75 -8.11
CA LYS A 44 4.04 -7.70 -8.49
C LYS A 44 4.67 -6.33 -8.74
N ILE A 45 5.90 -6.10 -8.31
CA ILE A 45 6.63 -4.87 -8.61
C ILE A 45 7.21 -4.99 -10.03
N ALA A 46 6.70 -4.20 -10.94
CA ALA A 46 7.14 -4.19 -12.33
C ALA A 46 6.97 -2.81 -12.94
N THR A 47 8.01 -2.35 -13.60
CA THR A 47 8.04 -1.09 -14.34
C THR A 47 8.19 -1.39 -15.82
N GLU A 48 7.35 -0.83 -16.64
CA GLU A 48 7.43 -0.88 -18.10
C GLU A 48 7.90 0.47 -18.64
N ARG A 49 8.76 0.43 -19.65
CA ARG A 49 9.20 1.63 -20.37
C ARG A 49 8.77 1.50 -21.82
N SER A 50 7.86 2.37 -22.26
CA SER A 50 7.35 2.39 -23.63
C SER A 50 7.17 3.83 -24.11
N ASP A 51 7.66 4.10 -25.31
CA ASP A 51 7.50 5.39 -26.00
C ASP A 51 7.90 6.63 -25.16
N GLY A 52 8.95 6.48 -24.33
CA GLY A 52 9.44 7.55 -23.44
C GLY A 52 8.66 7.66 -22.11
N PHE A 53 7.65 6.84 -21.91
CA PHE A 53 6.90 6.76 -20.63
C PHE A 53 7.49 5.72 -19.70
N VAL A 54 7.36 5.95 -18.41
CA VAL A 54 7.62 5.01 -17.32
C VAL A 54 6.28 4.62 -16.73
N ILE A 55 5.90 3.36 -16.87
CA ILE A 55 4.60 2.85 -16.46
C ILE A 55 4.81 1.84 -15.34
N GLU A 56 4.35 2.16 -14.16
CA GLU A 56 4.34 1.22 -13.03
C GLU A 56 3.14 0.28 -13.17
N ARG A 57 3.42 -1.03 -13.23
CA ARG A 57 2.41 -2.08 -13.39
C ARG A 57 1.96 -2.68 -12.07
N GLY A 58 2.49 -2.19 -10.96
CA GLY A 58 2.22 -2.67 -9.63
C GLY A 58 2.42 -1.57 -8.59
N PRO A 59 2.80 -1.92 -7.35
CA PRO A 59 3.12 -0.95 -6.32
C PRO A 59 4.27 -0.04 -6.75
N ASP A 60 4.06 1.27 -6.69
CA ASP A 60 5.00 2.33 -7.06
C ASP A 60 5.56 3.09 -5.86
N SER A 61 4.94 2.89 -4.69
CA SER A 61 5.27 3.64 -3.49
C SER A 61 5.07 2.81 -2.23
N PHE A 62 5.64 3.28 -1.13
CA PHE A 62 5.45 2.68 0.19
C PHE A 62 5.35 3.74 1.28
N ILE A 63 4.75 3.38 2.41
CA ILE A 63 4.51 4.28 3.53
C ILE A 63 5.79 4.49 4.33
N SER A 64 6.30 5.72 4.38
CA SER A 64 7.52 6.09 5.10
C SER A 64 7.43 5.95 6.63
N GLN A 65 6.21 5.92 7.19
CA GLN A 65 5.98 5.69 8.62
C GLN A 65 6.47 4.31 9.10
N LYS A 66 6.63 3.34 8.18
CA LYS A 66 7.23 2.03 8.48
C LYS A 66 8.69 2.04 8.03
N PRO A 67 9.66 2.06 8.96
CA PRO A 67 11.06 2.35 8.62
C PRO A 67 11.78 1.21 7.89
N ALA A 68 11.24 0.00 7.90
CA ALA A 68 11.94 -1.19 7.38
C ALA A 68 12.34 -1.08 5.90
N ALA A 69 11.47 -0.50 5.04
CA ALA A 69 11.79 -0.33 3.63
C ALA A 69 12.88 0.72 3.42
N ILE A 70 12.82 1.84 4.15
CA ILE A 70 13.86 2.88 4.11
C ILE A 70 15.21 2.32 4.56
N GLN A 71 15.22 1.58 5.68
CA GLN A 71 16.43 0.95 6.20
C GLN A 71 17.03 -0.05 5.20
N LEU A 72 16.19 -0.84 4.52
CA LEU A 72 16.66 -1.76 3.49
C LEU A 72 17.29 -0.99 2.32
N CYS A 73 16.66 0.07 1.84
CA CYS A 73 17.21 0.92 0.77
C CYS A 73 18.57 1.52 1.18
N GLN A 74 18.71 1.97 2.42
CA GLN A 74 19.98 2.48 2.95
C GLN A 74 21.05 1.38 2.99
N GLN A 75 20.71 0.18 3.48
CA GLN A 75 21.64 -0.97 3.51
C GLN A 75 22.08 -1.41 2.12
N LEU A 76 21.23 -1.26 1.12
CA LEU A 76 21.53 -1.56 -0.28
C LEU A 76 22.28 -0.43 -1.00
N GLY A 77 22.53 0.72 -0.33
CA GLY A 77 23.19 1.88 -0.94
C GLY A 77 22.34 2.65 -1.95
N ILE A 78 21.01 2.46 -1.94
CA ILE A 78 20.06 3.13 -2.84
C ILE A 78 19.15 4.12 -2.10
N GLY A 79 19.48 4.48 -0.86
CA GLY A 79 18.69 5.41 -0.06
C GLY A 79 18.47 6.77 -0.72
N ASP A 80 19.48 7.30 -1.40
CA ASP A 80 19.43 8.59 -2.10
C ASP A 80 18.56 8.56 -3.38
N HIS A 81 18.17 7.38 -3.84
CA HIS A 81 17.24 7.21 -4.97
C HIS A 81 15.76 7.29 -4.53
N LEU A 82 15.48 7.33 -3.23
CA LEU A 82 14.13 7.48 -2.73
C LEU A 82 13.62 8.89 -2.99
N VAL A 83 12.51 8.99 -3.70
CA VAL A 83 11.88 10.27 -4.04
C VAL A 83 10.63 10.45 -3.19
N GLY A 84 10.50 11.60 -2.56
CA GLY A 84 9.30 11.97 -1.82
C GLY A 84 8.15 12.39 -2.74
N THR A 85 6.94 12.45 -2.19
CA THR A 85 5.80 13.03 -2.90
C THR A 85 5.99 14.52 -3.14
N ASN A 86 5.53 15.03 -4.28
CA ASN A 86 5.58 16.47 -4.58
C ASN A 86 4.58 17.22 -3.67
N PRO A 87 5.04 18.08 -2.74
CA PRO A 87 4.16 18.78 -1.81
C PRO A 87 3.22 19.80 -2.47
N GLY A 88 3.48 20.17 -3.73
CA GLY A 88 2.66 21.11 -4.48
C GLY A 88 1.62 20.48 -5.40
N ALA A 89 1.60 19.16 -5.51
CA ALA A 89 0.62 18.48 -6.36
C ALA A 89 -0.61 18.05 -5.56
N PRO A 90 -1.84 18.26 -6.04
CA PRO A 90 -3.02 17.67 -5.44
C PRO A 90 -2.91 16.16 -5.52
N SER A 91 -3.08 15.51 -4.39
CA SER A 91 -2.50 14.21 -4.15
C SER A 91 -3.26 13.04 -4.77
N THR A 92 -4.57 13.09 -4.88
CA THR A 92 -5.35 11.95 -5.38
C THR A 92 -6.62 12.41 -6.06
N TYR A 93 -6.90 11.84 -7.22
CA TYR A 93 -8.13 12.05 -7.96
C TYR A 93 -8.93 10.76 -8.03
N VAL A 94 -10.24 10.88 -7.92
CA VAL A 94 -11.19 9.80 -8.15
C VAL A 94 -11.95 10.09 -9.43
N TYR A 95 -11.95 9.16 -10.38
CA TYR A 95 -12.78 9.26 -11.56
C TYR A 95 -14.17 8.70 -11.24
N THR A 96 -15.15 9.59 -11.19
CA THR A 96 -16.54 9.24 -10.91
C THR A 96 -17.50 10.12 -11.71
N GLY A 97 -18.62 9.55 -12.18
CA GLY A 97 -19.61 10.29 -12.94
C GLY A 97 -19.06 10.99 -14.20
N GLY A 98 -18.04 10.40 -14.87
CA GLY A 98 -17.41 10.99 -16.06
C GLY A 98 -16.44 12.15 -15.76
N LYS A 99 -16.07 12.40 -14.51
CA LYS A 99 -15.21 13.51 -14.09
C LYS A 99 -14.12 13.05 -13.12
N LEU A 100 -12.99 13.75 -13.16
CA LEU A 100 -11.96 13.63 -12.12
C LEU A 100 -12.33 14.56 -10.96
N VAL A 101 -12.50 14.00 -9.79
CA VAL A 101 -12.81 14.74 -8.56
C VAL A 101 -11.63 14.58 -7.61
N THR A 102 -11.14 15.68 -7.08
CA THR A 102 -10.05 15.65 -6.10
C THR A 102 -10.54 15.04 -4.79
N MET A 103 -9.75 14.12 -4.24
CA MET A 103 -10.01 13.58 -2.93
C MET A 103 -9.92 14.70 -1.88
N PRO A 104 -10.90 14.83 -0.99
CA PRO A 104 -10.89 15.89 0.01
C PRO A 104 -9.76 15.68 1.02
N ASP A 105 -9.16 16.78 1.45
CA ASP A 105 -8.16 16.76 2.50
C ASP A 105 -8.70 16.11 3.78
N GLY A 106 -7.85 15.30 4.41
CA GLY A 106 -8.22 14.65 5.67
C GLY A 106 -9.08 13.40 5.50
N LEU A 107 -9.25 12.87 4.28
CA LEU A 107 -9.80 11.53 4.08
C LEU A 107 -8.65 10.52 4.17
N SER A 108 -8.54 9.84 5.31
CA SER A 108 -7.55 8.79 5.52
C SER A 108 -8.24 7.44 5.61
N LEU A 109 -7.92 6.53 4.70
CA LEU A 109 -8.50 5.18 4.66
C LEU A 109 -10.03 5.17 4.81
N MET A 110 -10.73 6.08 4.12
CA MET A 110 -12.20 6.26 4.17
C MET A 110 -12.76 6.91 5.45
N ILE A 111 -11.92 7.31 6.39
CA ILE A 111 -12.35 8.01 7.60
C ILE A 111 -12.10 9.51 7.41
N PRO A 112 -13.15 10.34 7.44
CA PRO A 112 -12.99 11.79 7.37
C PRO A 112 -12.43 12.31 8.70
N THR A 113 -11.20 12.83 8.65
CA THR A 113 -10.56 13.48 9.80
C THR A 113 -10.81 15.00 9.83
N LYS A 114 -11.25 15.56 8.69
CA LYS A 114 -11.64 16.97 8.55
C LYS A 114 -13.07 17.08 8.05
N PHE A 115 -13.97 17.64 8.82
CA PHE A 115 -15.40 17.72 8.49
C PHE A 115 -15.72 18.65 7.32
N LEU A 116 -15.13 19.85 7.26
CA LEU A 116 -15.46 20.83 6.22
C LEU A 116 -15.11 20.35 4.80
N PRO A 117 -13.89 19.91 4.50
CA PRO A 117 -13.58 19.38 3.17
C PRO A 117 -14.46 18.19 2.79
N PHE A 118 -14.80 17.34 3.75
CA PHE A 118 -15.69 16.21 3.54
C PHE A 118 -17.14 16.65 3.24
N ALA A 119 -17.66 17.64 3.96
CA ALA A 119 -19.01 18.12 3.76
C ALA A 119 -19.23 18.72 2.35
N PHE A 120 -18.22 19.39 1.80
CA PHE A 120 -18.32 20.08 0.50
C PHE A 120 -17.80 19.27 -0.69
N THR A 121 -17.20 18.08 -0.48
CA THR A 121 -16.75 17.25 -1.61
C THR A 121 -17.92 16.75 -2.45
N PRO A 122 -17.79 16.74 -3.79
CA PRO A 122 -18.80 16.14 -4.67
C PRO A 122 -18.62 14.62 -4.83
N LEU A 123 -17.67 13.99 -4.11
CA LEU A 123 -17.43 12.54 -4.21
C LEU A 123 -18.59 11.69 -3.69
N PHE A 124 -19.29 12.19 -2.70
CA PHE A 124 -20.40 11.47 -2.05
C PHE A 124 -21.69 12.28 -2.18
N SER A 125 -22.80 11.57 -2.35
CA SER A 125 -24.12 12.17 -2.28
C SER A 125 -24.42 12.74 -0.89
N LEU A 126 -25.42 13.60 -0.78
CA LEU A 126 -25.86 14.10 0.52
C LEU A 126 -26.34 12.95 1.43
N THR A 127 -27.05 11.98 0.85
CA THR A 127 -27.52 10.79 1.57
C THR A 127 -26.36 9.92 2.04
N GLY A 128 -25.32 9.74 1.21
CA GLY A 128 -24.10 9.03 1.60
C GLY A 128 -23.37 9.72 2.75
N LYS A 129 -23.23 11.05 2.70
CA LYS A 129 -22.62 11.82 3.81
C LYS A 129 -23.39 11.69 5.12
N ILE A 130 -24.72 11.75 5.08
CA ILE A 130 -25.57 11.54 6.26
C ILE A 130 -25.38 10.10 6.76
N ARG A 131 -25.37 9.12 5.86
CA ARG A 131 -25.17 7.71 6.22
C ARG A 131 -23.81 7.48 6.89
N MET A 132 -22.75 8.10 6.40
CA MET A 132 -21.42 8.05 7.01
C MET A 132 -21.40 8.73 8.39
N ALA A 133 -22.11 9.86 8.56
CA ALA A 133 -22.21 10.52 9.86
C ALA A 133 -22.92 9.66 10.91
N LEU A 134 -23.85 8.80 10.50
CA LEU A 134 -24.54 7.84 11.37
C LEU A 134 -23.63 6.71 11.89
N ASP A 135 -22.38 6.61 11.42
CA ASP A 135 -21.41 5.62 11.91
C ASP A 135 -21.24 5.67 13.44
N LEU A 136 -21.31 6.85 14.02
CA LEU A 136 -21.23 7.05 15.45
C LEU A 136 -22.35 6.32 16.24
N LEU A 137 -23.49 6.07 15.59
CA LEU A 137 -24.66 5.41 16.19
C LEU A 137 -24.72 3.92 15.88
N ILE A 138 -23.90 3.44 14.94
CA ILE A 138 -23.90 2.02 14.56
C ILE A 138 -23.14 1.21 15.61
N PRO A 139 -23.76 0.20 16.22
CA PRO A 139 -23.13 -0.63 17.23
C PRO A 139 -21.95 -1.42 16.63
N ARG A 140 -21.06 -1.86 17.50
CA ARG A 140 -20.00 -2.79 17.12
C ARG A 140 -20.63 -4.11 16.64
N LYS A 141 -19.91 -4.84 15.79
CA LYS A 141 -20.29 -6.18 15.38
C LYS A 141 -20.47 -7.06 16.62
N ALA A 142 -21.54 -7.83 16.66
CA ALA A 142 -21.90 -8.62 17.83
C ALA A 142 -21.07 -9.91 17.98
N ASP A 143 -20.42 -10.35 16.90
CA ASP A 143 -19.59 -11.55 16.88
C ASP A 143 -18.13 -11.21 16.52
N ASP A 144 -17.20 -12.09 16.89
CA ASP A 144 -15.77 -11.96 16.61
C ASP A 144 -15.36 -12.63 15.27
N SER A 145 -16.32 -12.96 14.39
CA SER A 145 -15.99 -13.53 13.09
C SER A 145 -15.28 -12.50 12.20
N ASP A 146 -14.33 -12.95 11.41
CA ASP A 146 -13.64 -12.12 10.40
C ASP A 146 -14.64 -11.57 9.40
N GLU A 147 -14.41 -10.31 9.00
CA GLU A 147 -15.13 -9.68 7.89
C GLU A 147 -14.14 -9.04 6.92
N SER A 148 -14.48 -9.05 5.65
CA SER A 148 -13.68 -8.34 4.65
C SER A 148 -13.75 -6.83 4.87
N LEU A 149 -12.71 -6.09 4.44
CA LEU A 149 -12.71 -4.63 4.49
C LEU A 149 -13.94 -4.05 3.77
N ALA A 150 -14.35 -4.62 2.66
CA ALA A 150 -15.54 -4.20 1.91
C ALA A 150 -16.82 -4.36 2.74
N SER A 151 -16.99 -5.49 3.42
CA SER A 151 -18.15 -5.74 4.31
C SER A 151 -18.17 -4.77 5.48
N PHE A 152 -17.00 -4.53 6.09
CA PHE A 152 -16.85 -3.56 7.16
C PHE A 152 -17.27 -2.16 6.70
N VAL A 153 -16.75 -1.70 5.57
CA VAL A 153 -17.06 -0.36 5.04
C VAL A 153 -18.53 -0.23 4.70
N ARG A 154 -19.14 -1.21 4.01
CA ARG A 154 -20.57 -1.19 3.69
C ARG A 154 -21.44 -1.13 4.94
N ARG A 155 -21.12 -1.95 5.93
CA ARG A 155 -21.86 -1.98 7.20
C ARG A 155 -21.77 -0.66 7.95
N ARG A 156 -20.60 -0.03 7.98
CA ARG A 156 -20.34 1.21 8.73
C ARG A 156 -20.68 2.46 7.95
N MET A 157 -20.25 2.55 6.71
CA MET A 157 -20.28 3.79 5.90
C MET A 157 -21.40 3.80 4.85
N GLY A 158 -21.93 2.65 4.45
CA GLY A 158 -22.92 2.51 3.40
C GLY A 158 -22.35 1.97 2.09
N GLU A 159 -23.16 2.02 1.02
CA GLU A 159 -22.86 1.41 -0.29
C GLU A 159 -22.08 2.35 -1.24
N GLU A 160 -21.98 3.64 -0.94
CA GLU A 160 -21.26 4.63 -1.78
C GLU A 160 -19.75 4.58 -1.60
#